data_9e792cda164dfb68ad5d550c34ed9df9
#
_entry.id   9e792cda164dfb68ad5d550c34ed9df9
#
_cell.length_a   1.000
_cell.length_b   1.000
_cell.length_c   1.000
_cell.angle_alpha   90.00
_cell.angle_beta   90.00
_cell.angle_gamma   90.00
#
_symmetry.space_group_name_H-M   'P 1'
#
loop_
_entity.id
_entity.type
_entity.pdbx_description
1 polymer ?
#
loop_
_entity_poly.entity_id
_entity_poly.type
_entity_poly.pdbx_seq_one_letter_code
_entity_poly.pdbx_strand_id
1 'polypeptide(L)'
;MTESTQTQPAVAADENQIIAERREKLRALREQGVAYPNDFQPTHHAAELQAKFADSDKAALEANPVEVAVAGRMMLKRVMGKASFATVQDGSGQIQFFVTPNDVGAETYDAFKKWDLGDIVAARGVLFRTNKGELSVQCKELRLLSKALRPLPDKFHGLADQEMRYRQRYVDLIVTPETRDTFRARTKTITSIRNFMSNADFMEVETPMLHPIPGGAAAKPFVTHHNALDMQMFLRIAPELYLKRLIVGGFERVFEINRNFRNEGVSPRHNPEFTMMEFYAAYTDYRWLMDFTEQLIRQAAIDALGTATIQYQGRELDLAKPFHRLTITQAIQKYAPQYTDGQLSDDAYLRSELKRLGVDVAQPAFLNAGIGALQLALFEETAEAQLWEPTYIIDYPVEVSPLARASDTVPGITERFELFMTGREIANGFSELNDPEDQAARFKKQVEQKDAGDEEAMFFDADYIRALEYGMPPTGGCGIGIDRLVMLLTDSPTIRDVLLFPHLRRED
;
A
#
# COMPACT_ATOMS: atom_id res chain seq x y z
N MET A 1 38.58 -21.36 -22.02
CA MET A 1 38.84 -19.96 -22.38
C MET A 1 37.88 -19.59 -23.48
N THR A 2 36.83 -18.93 -23.13
CA THR A 2 35.96 -18.19 -24.06
C THR A 2 35.42 -17.01 -23.24
N GLU A 3 35.99 -15.84 -23.57
CA GLU A 3 35.63 -14.56 -22.98
C GLU A 3 34.20 -14.21 -23.31
N SER A 4 33.38 -13.98 -22.27
CA SER A 4 32.07 -13.32 -22.37
C SER A 4 32.33 -11.81 -22.39
N THR A 5 32.26 -11.22 -23.55
CA THR A 5 32.28 -9.77 -23.79
C THR A 5 31.02 -9.16 -23.17
N GLN A 6 31.17 -8.46 -22.06
CA GLN A 6 30.18 -7.59 -21.48
C GLN A 6 29.97 -6.39 -22.41
N THR A 7 28.79 -6.29 -23.00
CA THR A 7 28.32 -5.12 -23.74
C THR A 7 27.61 -4.15 -22.77
N GLN A 8 28.38 -3.34 -22.06
CA GLN A 8 27.89 -2.11 -21.44
C GLN A 8 28.93 -1.02 -21.65
N PRO A 9 28.77 -0.10 -22.57
CA PRO A 9 29.08 1.29 -22.27
C PRO A 9 28.41 2.38 -23.13
N ALA A 10 27.68 2.08 -24.18
CA ALA A 10 27.20 3.15 -25.09
C ALA A 10 26.11 4.06 -24.45
N VAL A 11 25.15 3.51 -23.72
CA VAL A 11 24.05 4.29 -23.12
C VAL A 11 24.52 5.15 -21.95
N ALA A 12 25.41 4.63 -21.11
CA ALA A 12 25.95 5.38 -19.97
C ALA A 12 26.89 6.54 -20.40
N ALA A 13 27.64 6.38 -21.48
CA ALA A 13 28.50 7.43 -22.02
C ALA A 13 27.69 8.59 -22.61
N ASP A 14 26.58 8.30 -23.30
CA ASP A 14 25.68 9.28 -23.92
C ASP A 14 24.89 10.05 -22.84
N GLU A 15 24.40 9.37 -21.79
CA GLU A 15 23.75 10.00 -20.64
C GLU A 15 24.69 10.97 -19.90
N ASN A 16 25.95 10.59 -19.68
CA ASN A 16 26.94 11.43 -19.03
C ASN A 16 27.25 12.69 -19.85
N GLN A 17 27.28 12.60 -21.19
CA GLN A 17 27.47 13.76 -22.05
C GLN A 17 26.27 14.73 -21.94
N ILE A 18 25.05 14.24 -22.00
CA ILE A 18 23.83 15.04 -21.84
C ILE A 18 23.81 15.76 -20.49
N ILE A 19 24.19 15.05 -19.42
CA ILE A 19 24.27 15.64 -18.07
C ILE A 19 25.33 16.76 -18.05
N ALA A 20 26.49 16.55 -18.66
CA ALA A 20 27.55 17.56 -18.74
C ALA A 20 27.08 18.82 -19.50
N GLU A 21 26.43 18.67 -20.65
CA GLU A 21 25.86 19.78 -21.43
C GLU A 21 24.80 20.56 -20.64
N ARG A 22 23.93 19.87 -19.91
CA ARG A 22 22.90 20.51 -19.06
C ARG A 22 23.52 21.23 -17.86
N ARG A 23 24.64 20.75 -17.31
CA ARG A 23 25.39 21.44 -16.26
C ARG A 23 26.03 22.72 -16.77
N GLU A 24 26.53 22.74 -18.01
CA GLU A 24 27.01 23.97 -18.65
C GLU A 24 25.89 25.00 -18.81
N LYS A 25 24.72 24.59 -19.31
CA LYS A 25 23.54 25.44 -19.39
C LYS A 25 23.16 26.02 -18.01
N LEU A 26 23.24 25.20 -16.95
CA LEU A 26 22.98 25.67 -15.57
C LEU A 26 24.02 26.69 -15.11
N ARG A 27 25.29 26.52 -15.43
CA ARG A 27 26.32 27.51 -15.13
C ARG A 27 26.01 28.86 -15.79
N ALA A 28 25.69 28.82 -17.07
CA ALA A 28 25.32 30.06 -17.81
C ALA A 28 24.07 30.73 -17.20
N LEU A 29 23.09 30.00 -16.73
CA LEU A 29 21.92 30.54 -16.03
C LEU A 29 22.29 31.21 -14.71
N ARG A 30 23.24 30.67 -13.95
CA ARG A 30 23.73 31.25 -12.69
C ARG A 30 24.51 32.56 -12.91
N GLU A 31 25.21 32.69 -14.02
CA GLU A 31 25.92 33.92 -14.42
C GLU A 31 24.94 35.05 -14.80
N GLN A 32 23.74 34.67 -15.30
CA GLN A 32 22.67 35.62 -15.66
C GLN A 32 21.80 36.06 -14.48
N GLY A 33 21.89 35.36 -13.32
CA GLY A 33 21.11 35.68 -12.15
C GLY A 33 20.63 34.44 -11.36
N VAL A 34 19.39 34.47 -10.88
CA VAL A 34 18.81 33.37 -10.07
C VAL A 34 18.39 32.24 -10.97
N ALA A 35 19.16 31.13 -10.96
CA ALA A 35 18.89 29.95 -11.79
C ALA A 35 17.70 29.09 -11.32
N TYR A 36 17.28 29.18 -10.06
CA TYR A 36 16.14 28.50 -9.45
C TYR A 36 15.25 29.51 -8.70
N PRO A 37 14.46 30.32 -9.43
CA PRO A 37 13.56 31.27 -8.81
C PRO A 37 12.42 30.59 -8.07
N ASN A 38 11.98 31.15 -6.95
CA ASN A 38 10.90 30.65 -6.10
C ASN A 38 9.73 31.61 -5.92
N ASP A 39 9.66 32.64 -6.78
CA ASP A 39 8.72 33.75 -6.72
C ASP A 39 7.51 33.58 -7.66
N PHE A 40 7.34 32.42 -8.30
CA PHE A 40 6.19 32.09 -9.14
C PHE A 40 5.17 31.20 -8.40
N GLN A 41 3.94 31.68 -8.36
CA GLN A 41 2.81 30.88 -7.82
C GLN A 41 1.80 30.62 -8.94
N PRO A 42 1.55 29.35 -9.30
CA PRO A 42 0.46 28.99 -10.21
C PRO A 42 -0.89 29.22 -9.52
N THR A 43 -1.86 29.71 -10.28
CA THR A 43 -3.23 29.94 -9.82
C THR A 43 -4.21 28.88 -10.34
N HIS A 44 -3.78 28.07 -11.29
CA HIS A 44 -4.60 27.05 -11.95
C HIS A 44 -3.83 25.76 -12.13
N HIS A 45 -4.57 24.64 -12.15
CA HIS A 45 -4.07 23.32 -12.45
C HIS A 45 -4.58 22.79 -13.80
N ALA A 46 -3.76 21.99 -14.47
CA ALA A 46 -4.05 21.51 -15.83
C ALA A 46 -5.38 20.76 -15.93
N ALA A 47 -5.65 19.78 -15.02
CA ALA A 47 -6.88 19.02 -15.06
C ALA A 47 -8.12 19.88 -14.75
N GLU A 48 -8.01 20.86 -13.86
CA GLU A 48 -9.09 21.79 -13.55
C GLU A 48 -9.47 22.60 -14.80
N LEU A 49 -8.47 23.13 -15.50
CA LEU A 49 -8.68 23.89 -16.73
C LEU A 49 -9.29 23.02 -17.83
N GLN A 50 -8.77 21.80 -18.02
CA GLN A 50 -9.31 20.86 -18.99
C GLN A 50 -10.78 20.52 -18.71
N ALA A 51 -11.15 20.27 -17.45
CA ALA A 51 -12.52 19.97 -17.05
C ALA A 51 -13.45 21.18 -17.19
N LYS A 52 -13.03 22.34 -16.68
CA LYS A 52 -13.85 23.56 -16.66
C LYS A 52 -14.17 24.09 -18.06
N PHE A 53 -13.24 23.94 -19.01
CA PHE A 53 -13.37 24.44 -20.37
C PHE A 53 -13.52 23.33 -21.39
N ALA A 54 -13.95 22.12 -20.98
CA ALA A 54 -14.13 20.97 -21.87
C ALA A 54 -15.02 21.30 -23.09
N ASP A 55 -16.16 21.94 -22.84
CA ASP A 55 -17.18 22.29 -23.84
C ASP A 55 -17.00 23.69 -24.47
N SER A 56 -16.00 24.46 -24.02
CA SER A 56 -15.75 25.80 -24.54
C SER A 56 -15.05 25.71 -25.89
N ASP A 57 -15.65 26.22 -26.94
CA ASP A 57 -15.03 26.31 -28.25
C ASP A 57 -14.06 27.51 -28.36
N LYS A 58 -13.43 27.66 -29.52
CA LYS A 58 -12.49 28.74 -29.78
C LYS A 58 -13.14 30.11 -29.68
N ALA A 59 -14.35 30.27 -30.22
CA ALA A 59 -15.07 31.53 -30.23
C ALA A 59 -15.51 31.94 -28.82
N ALA A 60 -15.92 31.01 -27.97
CA ALA A 60 -16.28 31.28 -26.59
C ALA A 60 -15.08 31.79 -25.76
N LEU A 61 -13.89 31.20 -25.96
CA LEU A 61 -12.67 31.63 -25.26
C LEU A 61 -12.15 32.95 -25.80
N GLU A 62 -12.30 33.27 -27.10
CA GLU A 62 -11.97 34.59 -27.69
C GLU A 62 -12.90 35.68 -27.19
N ALA A 63 -14.19 35.39 -27.04
CA ALA A 63 -15.18 36.35 -26.54
C ALA A 63 -15.02 36.65 -25.04
N ASN A 64 -14.56 35.66 -24.26
CA ASN A 64 -14.33 35.80 -22.81
C ASN A 64 -12.92 35.31 -22.46
N PRO A 65 -11.89 36.14 -22.63
CA PRO A 65 -10.51 35.77 -22.35
C PRO A 65 -10.30 35.37 -20.90
N VAL A 66 -9.67 34.20 -20.67
CA VAL A 66 -9.38 33.65 -19.36
C VAL A 66 -7.87 33.74 -19.11
N GLU A 67 -7.47 34.58 -18.19
CA GLU A 67 -6.08 34.67 -17.75
C GLU A 67 -5.74 33.56 -16.78
N VAL A 68 -4.60 32.91 -16.99
CA VAL A 68 -4.13 31.77 -16.17
C VAL A 68 -2.65 31.91 -15.86
N ALA A 69 -2.26 31.38 -14.70
CA ALA A 69 -0.87 31.12 -14.33
C ALA A 69 -0.70 29.62 -14.04
N VAL A 70 0.14 28.97 -14.82
CA VAL A 70 0.34 27.50 -14.78
C VAL A 70 1.84 27.21 -14.71
N ALA A 71 2.21 26.18 -13.95
CA ALA A 71 3.57 25.69 -13.89
C ALA A 71 3.61 24.17 -13.88
N GLY A 72 4.69 23.58 -14.41
CA GLY A 72 4.85 22.15 -14.43
C GLY A 72 6.11 21.72 -15.19
N ARG A 73 6.24 20.42 -15.37
CA ARG A 73 7.37 19.80 -16.07
C ARG A 73 7.12 19.77 -17.57
N MET A 74 8.08 20.23 -18.34
CA MET A 74 8.03 20.18 -19.80
C MET A 74 8.29 18.75 -20.29
N MET A 75 7.23 18.10 -20.76
CA MET A 75 7.27 16.71 -21.22
C MET A 75 7.49 16.57 -22.72
N LEU A 76 7.08 17.58 -23.50
CA LEU A 76 7.26 17.63 -24.95
C LEU A 76 7.55 19.07 -25.37
N LYS A 77 8.39 19.25 -26.38
CA LYS A 77 8.67 20.55 -27.01
C LYS A 77 8.76 20.40 -28.52
N ARG A 78 8.06 21.26 -29.25
CA ARG A 78 8.10 21.34 -30.72
C ARG A 78 8.37 22.80 -31.13
N VAL A 79 9.53 23.04 -31.74
CA VAL A 79 9.91 24.34 -32.28
C VAL A 79 9.60 24.37 -33.77
N MET A 80 8.73 25.28 -34.20
CA MET A 80 8.29 25.41 -35.60
C MET A 80 8.45 26.86 -36.07
N GLY A 81 9.70 27.26 -36.31
CA GLY A 81 10.01 28.61 -36.81
C GLY A 81 9.63 29.70 -35.81
N LYS A 82 8.57 30.47 -36.09
CA LYS A 82 8.10 31.61 -35.28
C LYS A 82 7.07 31.22 -34.22
N ALA A 83 6.72 29.95 -34.10
CA ALA A 83 5.80 29.42 -33.10
C ALA A 83 6.34 28.15 -32.52
N SER A 84 6.10 27.90 -31.24
CA SER A 84 6.49 26.69 -30.57
C SER A 84 5.39 26.19 -29.65
N PHE A 85 5.38 24.88 -29.41
CA PHE A 85 4.48 24.26 -28.47
C PHE A 85 5.28 23.46 -27.44
N ALA A 86 4.84 23.51 -26.20
CA ALA A 86 5.34 22.61 -25.15
C ALA A 86 4.16 21.97 -24.42
N THR A 87 4.24 20.65 -24.17
CA THR A 87 3.31 19.99 -23.26
C THR A 87 3.91 20.05 -21.86
N VAL A 88 3.19 20.66 -20.95
CA VAL A 88 3.60 20.86 -19.56
C VAL A 88 2.71 20.03 -18.64
N GLN A 89 3.32 19.26 -17.76
CA GLN A 89 2.66 18.38 -16.81
C GLN A 89 2.81 18.91 -15.40
N ASP A 90 1.68 19.11 -14.73
CA ASP A 90 1.62 19.39 -13.29
C ASP A 90 1.22 18.15 -12.47
N GLY A 91 0.90 18.34 -11.20
CA GLY A 91 0.43 17.26 -10.32
C GLY A 91 -0.93 16.68 -10.71
N SER A 92 -1.74 17.39 -11.49
CA SER A 92 -3.11 17.04 -11.86
C SER A 92 -3.23 16.45 -13.27
N GLY A 93 -2.42 16.95 -14.23
CA GLY A 93 -2.54 16.56 -15.63
C GLY A 93 -1.57 17.27 -16.54
N GLN A 94 -1.94 17.43 -17.81
CA GLN A 94 -1.14 18.08 -18.83
C GLN A 94 -1.92 19.22 -19.51
N ILE A 95 -1.19 20.28 -19.86
CA ILE A 95 -1.72 21.39 -20.69
C ILE A 95 -0.65 21.82 -21.69
N GLN A 96 -1.10 22.33 -22.83
CA GLN A 96 -0.22 22.83 -23.88
C GLN A 96 0.12 24.30 -23.67
N PHE A 97 1.39 24.66 -23.78
CA PHE A 97 1.88 26.05 -23.89
C PHE A 97 2.10 26.37 -25.37
N PHE A 98 1.58 27.51 -25.82
CA PHE A 98 1.85 28.11 -27.12
C PHE A 98 2.74 29.32 -26.91
N VAL A 99 3.92 29.28 -27.54
CA VAL A 99 4.98 30.28 -27.32
C VAL A 99 5.38 30.91 -28.63
N THR A 100 5.28 32.24 -28.72
CA THR A 100 5.76 33.03 -29.87
C THR A 100 6.69 34.13 -29.43
N PRO A 101 7.68 34.55 -30.25
CA PRO A 101 8.54 35.67 -29.93
C PRO A 101 7.79 36.99 -29.78
N ASN A 102 6.64 37.14 -30.44
CA ASN A 102 5.82 38.36 -30.35
C ASN A 102 5.12 38.44 -28.99
N ASP A 103 4.81 37.35 -28.35
CA ASP A 103 4.10 37.30 -27.06
C ASP A 103 5.06 37.38 -25.87
N VAL A 104 6.15 36.60 -25.88
CA VAL A 104 7.08 36.49 -24.74
C VAL A 104 8.36 37.28 -24.90
N GLY A 105 8.57 37.95 -26.03
CA GLY A 105 9.81 38.64 -26.38
C GLY A 105 10.85 37.70 -27.03
N ALA A 106 11.71 38.29 -27.88
CA ALA A 106 12.69 37.50 -28.66
C ALA A 106 13.73 36.81 -27.77
N GLU A 107 14.20 37.46 -26.71
CA GLU A 107 15.19 36.94 -25.75
C GLU A 107 14.64 35.70 -25.02
N THR A 108 13.44 35.79 -24.45
CA THR A 108 12.77 34.68 -23.76
C THR A 108 12.50 33.51 -24.70
N TYR A 109 12.07 33.80 -25.94
CA TYR A 109 11.85 32.76 -26.95
C TYR A 109 13.15 32.04 -27.35
N ASP A 110 14.25 32.77 -27.50
CA ASP A 110 15.57 32.18 -27.79
C ASP A 110 16.12 31.39 -26.63
N ALA A 111 15.86 31.82 -25.40
CA ALA A 111 16.16 30.99 -24.21
C ALA A 111 15.32 29.74 -24.17
N PHE A 112 14.01 29.82 -24.42
CA PHE A 112 13.10 28.67 -24.43
C PHE A 112 13.54 27.58 -25.44
N LYS A 113 14.03 27.95 -26.60
CA LYS A 113 14.55 26.98 -27.58
C LYS A 113 15.69 26.12 -27.03
N LYS A 114 16.47 26.65 -26.08
CA LYS A 114 17.62 25.97 -25.46
C LYS A 114 17.25 25.16 -24.20
N TRP A 115 16.02 25.35 -23.64
CA TRP A 115 15.57 24.55 -22.50
C TRP A 115 15.41 23.09 -22.88
N ASP A 116 15.49 22.21 -21.90
CA ASP A 116 15.49 20.77 -22.12
C ASP A 116 14.19 20.12 -21.63
N LEU A 117 13.83 18.97 -22.20
CA LEU A 117 12.76 18.15 -21.65
C LEU A 117 13.09 17.74 -20.22
N GLY A 118 12.09 17.82 -19.37
CA GLY A 118 12.22 17.61 -17.93
C GLY A 118 12.39 18.91 -17.12
N ASP A 119 12.71 20.04 -17.74
CA ASP A 119 12.76 21.33 -17.06
C ASP A 119 11.39 21.69 -16.48
N ILE A 120 11.38 22.33 -15.29
CA ILE A 120 10.16 22.91 -14.72
C ILE A 120 10.01 24.32 -15.25
N VAL A 121 8.87 24.58 -15.87
CA VAL A 121 8.58 25.85 -16.54
C VAL A 121 7.25 26.41 -16.04
N ALA A 122 7.10 27.72 -16.13
CA ALA A 122 5.88 28.43 -15.77
C ALA A 122 5.50 29.43 -16.85
N ALA A 123 4.19 29.65 -17.01
CA ALA A 123 3.65 30.64 -17.89
C ALA A 123 2.48 31.40 -17.25
N ARG A 124 2.39 32.71 -17.53
CA ARG A 124 1.16 33.48 -17.44
C ARG A 124 0.67 33.77 -18.86
N GLY A 125 -0.62 33.65 -19.08
CA GLY A 125 -1.16 33.86 -20.41
C GLY A 125 -2.65 33.70 -20.47
N VAL A 126 -3.19 33.56 -21.67
CA VAL A 126 -4.62 33.47 -21.94
C VAL A 126 -4.95 32.08 -22.51
N LEU A 127 -6.03 31.48 -22.04
CA LEU A 127 -6.52 30.23 -22.59
C LEU A 127 -7.07 30.44 -23.99
N PHE A 128 -6.76 29.51 -24.89
CA PHE A 128 -7.35 29.45 -26.22
C PHE A 128 -7.43 28.00 -26.72
N ARG A 129 -8.22 27.74 -27.75
CA ARG A 129 -8.18 26.46 -28.47
C ARG A 129 -7.44 26.60 -29.78
N THR A 130 -6.56 25.66 -30.04
CA THR A 130 -5.90 25.54 -31.34
C THR A 130 -6.91 25.14 -32.43
N ASN A 131 -6.55 25.28 -33.70
CA ASN A 131 -7.40 24.82 -34.81
C ASN A 131 -7.68 23.31 -34.79
N LYS A 132 -6.89 22.53 -34.03
CA LYS A 132 -7.12 21.09 -33.80
C LYS A 132 -7.94 20.81 -32.53
N GLY A 133 -8.44 21.83 -31.86
CA GLY A 133 -9.27 21.70 -30.66
C GLY A 133 -8.50 21.54 -29.34
N GLU A 134 -7.15 21.61 -29.34
CA GLU A 134 -6.35 21.47 -28.11
C GLU A 134 -6.45 22.70 -27.23
N LEU A 135 -6.83 22.55 -25.97
CA LEU A 135 -6.84 23.62 -24.97
C LEU A 135 -5.40 24.00 -24.63
N SER A 136 -5.06 25.29 -24.81
CA SER A 136 -3.68 25.75 -24.71
C SER A 136 -3.60 27.09 -24.01
N VAL A 137 -2.44 27.37 -23.42
CA VAL A 137 -2.09 28.68 -22.85
C VAL A 137 -1.27 29.45 -23.89
N GLN A 138 -1.79 30.57 -24.40
CA GLN A 138 -1.00 31.52 -25.15
C GLN A 138 -0.13 32.29 -24.14
N CYS A 139 1.14 31.94 -24.07
CA CYS A 139 2.05 32.48 -23.07
C CYS A 139 2.37 33.96 -23.34
N LYS A 140 2.10 34.80 -22.36
CA LYS A 140 2.51 36.24 -22.34
C LYS A 140 3.76 36.46 -21.48
N GLU A 141 3.92 35.64 -20.44
CA GLU A 141 5.13 35.51 -19.65
C GLU A 141 5.51 34.03 -19.64
N LEU A 142 6.79 33.72 -19.81
CA LEU A 142 7.33 32.35 -19.77
C LEU A 142 8.64 32.37 -19.00
N ARG A 143 8.74 31.45 -18.02
CA ARG A 143 9.88 31.37 -17.11
C ARG A 143 10.38 29.93 -16.94
N LEU A 144 11.69 29.81 -16.81
CA LEU A 144 12.32 28.58 -16.31
C LEU A 144 12.38 28.67 -14.79
N LEU A 145 11.78 27.70 -14.08
CA LEU A 145 11.80 27.64 -12.63
C LEU A 145 12.85 26.67 -12.09
N SER A 146 13.11 25.57 -12.81
CA SER A 146 14.09 24.58 -12.38
C SER A 146 14.68 23.86 -13.58
N LYS A 147 16.00 23.83 -13.65
CA LYS A 147 16.74 23.12 -14.68
C LYS A 147 16.89 21.63 -14.32
N ALA A 148 16.38 20.76 -15.18
CA ALA A 148 16.58 19.33 -15.08
C ALA A 148 17.95 18.93 -15.65
N LEU A 149 18.79 18.32 -14.83
CA LEU A 149 20.14 17.90 -15.24
C LEU A 149 20.19 16.52 -15.86
N ARG A 150 19.26 15.63 -15.49
CA ARG A 150 19.18 14.29 -16.07
C ARG A 150 18.10 14.23 -17.15
N PRO A 151 18.32 13.51 -18.26
CA PRO A 151 17.26 13.29 -19.24
C PRO A 151 16.15 12.45 -18.62
N LEU A 152 14.94 12.63 -19.08
CA LEU A 152 13.85 11.69 -18.79
C LEU A 152 14.07 10.41 -19.61
N PRO A 153 13.62 9.25 -19.12
CA PRO A 153 13.62 8.02 -19.91
C PRO A 153 12.93 8.21 -21.26
N ASP A 154 13.35 7.43 -22.27
CA ASP A 154 12.76 7.51 -23.60
C ASP A 154 11.26 7.23 -23.53
N LYS A 155 10.49 8.04 -24.26
CA LYS A 155 9.02 7.99 -24.30
C LYS A 155 8.48 6.63 -24.78
N PHE A 156 9.26 5.90 -25.58
CA PHE A 156 8.85 4.64 -26.22
C PHE A 156 9.23 3.40 -25.40
N HIS A 157 10.19 3.52 -24.49
CA HIS A 157 10.68 2.40 -23.69
C HIS A 157 10.37 2.58 -22.20
N GLY A 158 10.03 3.81 -21.74
CA GLY A 158 9.76 4.12 -20.33
C GLY A 158 10.88 3.65 -19.41
N LEU A 159 10.55 3.39 -18.16
CA LEU A 159 11.35 2.52 -17.29
C LEU A 159 10.87 1.09 -17.55
N ALA A 160 11.48 0.41 -18.54
CA ALA A 160 11.10 -0.97 -18.92
C ALA A 160 11.44 -1.98 -17.81
N ASP A 161 12.44 -1.68 -17.00
CA ASP A 161 12.83 -2.50 -15.86
C ASP A 161 11.96 -2.17 -14.64
N GLN A 162 11.23 -3.17 -14.17
CA GLN A 162 10.35 -3.09 -13.00
C GLN A 162 11.13 -2.71 -11.73
N GLU A 163 12.33 -3.25 -11.53
CA GLU A 163 13.14 -2.94 -10.36
C GLU A 163 13.59 -1.48 -10.37
N MET A 164 13.99 -0.96 -11.53
CA MET A 164 14.35 0.46 -11.70
C MET A 164 13.18 1.39 -11.37
N ARG A 165 11.93 1.00 -11.71
CA ARG A 165 10.72 1.75 -11.32
C ARG A 165 10.58 1.87 -9.80
N TYR A 166 10.91 0.83 -9.07
CA TYR A 166 10.88 0.86 -7.60
C TYR A 166 12.02 1.69 -7.00
N ARG A 167 13.23 1.57 -7.55
CA ARG A 167 14.43 2.29 -7.09
C ARG A 167 14.35 3.78 -7.38
N GLN A 168 13.88 4.13 -8.58
CA GLN A 168 13.71 5.51 -9.04
C GLN A 168 12.22 5.90 -9.11
N ARG A 169 11.48 5.66 -8.04
CA ARG A 169 10.04 5.95 -7.98
C ARG A 169 9.72 7.39 -8.37
N TYR A 170 10.57 8.34 -8.06
CA TYR A 170 10.43 9.73 -8.47
C TYR A 170 10.47 9.93 -9.99
N VAL A 171 11.20 9.09 -10.73
CA VAL A 171 11.17 9.09 -12.20
C VAL A 171 9.92 8.37 -12.71
N ASP A 172 9.59 7.21 -12.15
CA ASP A 172 8.37 6.46 -12.47
C ASP A 172 7.12 7.33 -12.33
N LEU A 173 7.00 8.09 -11.24
CA LEU A 173 5.91 9.05 -11.02
C LEU A 173 5.88 10.20 -12.06
N ILE A 174 6.99 10.54 -12.71
CA ILE A 174 7.02 11.54 -13.78
C ILE A 174 6.47 10.96 -15.07
N VAL A 175 6.86 9.73 -15.42
CA VAL A 175 6.65 9.18 -16.77
C VAL A 175 5.48 8.19 -16.88
N THR A 176 5.01 7.63 -15.74
CA THR A 176 3.95 6.61 -15.69
C THR A 176 2.71 7.15 -14.98
N PRO A 177 1.67 7.57 -15.71
CA PRO A 177 0.42 8.06 -15.11
C PRO A 177 -0.24 7.03 -14.20
N GLU A 178 -0.23 5.75 -14.59
CA GLU A 178 -0.84 4.63 -13.86
C GLU A 178 -0.27 4.50 -12.45
N THR A 179 1.04 4.70 -12.29
CA THR A 179 1.67 4.71 -10.95
C THR A 179 1.10 5.82 -10.07
N ARG A 180 0.89 7.02 -10.62
CA ARG A 180 0.26 8.11 -9.88
C ARG A 180 -1.17 7.79 -9.48
N ASP A 181 -1.93 7.15 -10.38
CA ASP A 181 -3.32 6.79 -10.14
C ASP A 181 -3.43 5.72 -9.04
N THR A 182 -2.50 4.75 -9.00
CA THR A 182 -2.39 3.78 -7.91
C THR A 182 -2.24 4.48 -6.55
N PHE A 183 -1.34 5.46 -6.42
CA PHE A 183 -1.14 6.17 -5.14
C PHE A 183 -2.28 7.14 -4.81
N ARG A 184 -2.97 7.71 -5.80
CA ARG A 184 -4.21 8.48 -5.59
C ARG A 184 -5.32 7.57 -5.08
N ALA A 185 -5.49 6.38 -5.67
CA ALA A 185 -6.46 5.39 -5.21
C ALA A 185 -6.13 4.94 -3.79
N ARG A 186 -4.86 4.67 -3.46
CA ARG A 186 -4.40 4.38 -2.09
C ARG A 186 -4.81 5.47 -1.10
N THR A 187 -4.57 6.73 -1.43
CA THR A 187 -4.94 7.86 -0.55
C THR A 187 -6.45 7.93 -0.36
N LYS A 188 -7.24 7.78 -1.43
CA LYS A 188 -8.71 7.76 -1.36
C LYS A 188 -9.22 6.61 -0.49
N THR A 189 -8.65 5.40 -0.65
CA THR A 189 -8.97 4.22 0.15
C THR A 189 -8.78 4.50 1.64
N ILE A 190 -7.61 5.01 2.04
CA ILE A 190 -7.30 5.31 3.43
C ILE A 190 -8.22 6.43 3.98
N THR A 191 -8.50 7.45 3.17
CA THR A 191 -9.44 8.52 3.56
C THR A 191 -10.85 7.98 3.76
N SER A 192 -11.33 7.11 2.87
CA SER A 192 -12.63 6.44 3.01
C SER A 192 -12.72 5.61 4.28
N ILE A 193 -11.69 4.81 4.56
CA ILE A 193 -11.61 4.01 5.79
C ILE A 193 -11.68 4.91 7.03
N ARG A 194 -10.91 5.98 7.10
CA ARG A 194 -10.96 6.93 8.24
C ARG A 194 -12.34 7.54 8.43
N ASN A 195 -12.96 7.97 7.34
CA ASN A 195 -14.32 8.53 7.39
C ASN A 195 -15.33 7.49 7.86
N PHE A 196 -15.24 6.25 7.36
CA PHE A 196 -16.13 5.16 7.78
C PHE A 196 -15.99 4.87 9.28
N MET A 197 -14.75 4.75 9.77
CA MET A 197 -14.46 4.51 11.19
C MET A 197 -14.96 5.66 12.06
N SER A 198 -14.67 6.91 11.69
CA SER A 198 -15.11 8.10 12.45
C SER A 198 -16.64 8.23 12.48
N ASN A 199 -17.32 7.92 11.38
CA ASN A 199 -18.78 7.92 11.30
C ASN A 199 -19.43 6.79 12.13
N ALA A 200 -18.68 5.75 12.48
CA ALA A 200 -19.07 4.66 13.36
C ALA A 200 -18.60 4.87 14.82
N ASP A 201 -18.26 6.11 15.18
CA ASP A 201 -17.84 6.54 16.53
C ASP A 201 -16.54 5.90 17.02
N PHE A 202 -15.62 5.52 16.11
CA PHE A 202 -14.28 5.08 16.48
C PHE A 202 -13.33 6.26 16.63
N MET A 203 -12.53 6.25 17.69
CA MET A 203 -11.44 7.19 17.93
C MET A 203 -10.17 6.69 17.24
N GLU A 204 -9.58 7.50 16.34
CA GLU A 204 -8.24 7.23 15.82
C GLU A 204 -7.20 7.55 16.90
N VAL A 205 -6.32 6.58 17.17
CA VAL A 205 -5.29 6.70 18.21
C VAL A 205 -3.91 6.36 17.65
N GLU A 206 -2.87 6.76 18.37
CA GLU A 206 -1.49 6.38 18.09
C GLU A 206 -0.91 5.67 19.32
N THR A 207 -0.38 4.47 19.12
CA THR A 207 0.31 3.70 20.13
C THR A 207 1.80 3.57 19.81
N PRO A 208 2.67 3.19 20.77
CA PRO A 208 4.10 3.15 20.54
C PRO A 208 4.50 2.23 19.38
N MET A 209 5.44 2.69 18.54
CA MET A 209 6.12 1.85 17.55
C MET A 209 7.34 1.12 18.13
N LEU A 210 7.91 1.63 19.21
CA LEU A 210 8.99 0.99 19.96
C LEU A 210 8.41 0.30 21.18
N HIS A 211 8.53 -1.02 21.23
CA HIS A 211 7.99 -1.85 22.30
C HIS A 211 9.12 -2.40 23.16
N PRO A 212 9.00 -2.40 24.49
CA PRO A 212 9.91 -3.13 25.37
C PRO A 212 9.71 -4.65 25.26
N ILE A 213 8.49 -5.10 24.96
CA ILE A 213 8.12 -6.49 24.76
C ILE A 213 7.29 -6.55 23.48
N PRO A 214 7.71 -7.27 22.43
CA PRO A 214 6.92 -7.43 21.23
C PRO A 214 5.78 -8.43 21.46
N GLY A 215 4.61 -8.17 20.90
CA GLY A 215 3.42 -9.03 21.02
C GLY A 215 2.31 -8.61 20.08
N GLY A 216 1.19 -9.34 20.11
CA GLY A 216 0.01 -9.10 19.29
C GLY A 216 0.02 -9.81 17.93
N ALA A 217 1.10 -10.52 17.58
CA ALA A 217 1.19 -11.35 16.39
C ALA A 217 2.28 -12.43 16.56
N ALA A 218 2.24 -13.47 15.76
CA ALA A 218 3.35 -14.40 15.59
C ALA A 218 4.23 -13.86 14.46
N ALA A 219 5.39 -13.30 14.80
CA ALA A 219 6.34 -12.74 13.84
C ALA A 219 7.69 -12.45 14.51
N LYS A 220 8.77 -12.50 13.73
CA LYS A 220 10.11 -12.13 14.20
C LYS A 220 10.26 -10.60 14.22
N PRO A 221 10.59 -9.97 15.38
CA PRO A 221 10.72 -8.52 15.48
C PRO A 221 12.10 -8.03 15.02
N PHE A 222 12.16 -6.75 14.59
CA PHE A 222 13.42 -6.01 14.52
C PHE A 222 13.82 -5.55 15.90
N VAL A 223 15.11 -5.65 16.21
CA VAL A 223 15.68 -5.27 17.51
C VAL A 223 16.44 -3.96 17.38
N THR A 224 16.32 -3.09 18.36
CA THR A 224 17.10 -1.86 18.50
C THR A 224 17.51 -1.64 19.96
N HIS A 225 18.28 -0.58 20.24
CA HIS A 225 18.73 -0.23 21.59
C HIS A 225 18.43 1.22 21.89
N HIS A 226 17.82 1.49 23.04
CA HIS A 226 17.56 2.83 23.55
C HIS A 226 18.75 3.29 24.40
N ASN A 227 19.63 4.12 23.83
CA ASN A 227 20.89 4.48 24.47
C ASN A 227 20.72 5.18 25.85
N ALA A 228 19.76 6.11 25.96
CA ALA A 228 19.59 6.87 27.21
C ALA A 228 19.00 6.03 28.36
N LEU A 229 18.23 4.99 28.05
CA LEU A 229 17.65 4.07 29.03
C LEU A 229 18.46 2.79 29.18
N ASP A 230 19.51 2.60 28.37
CA ASP A 230 20.31 1.39 28.29
C ASP A 230 19.46 0.11 28.23
N MET A 231 18.49 0.09 27.34
CA MET A 231 17.56 -1.03 27.22
C MET A 231 17.33 -1.46 25.79
N GLN A 232 17.16 -2.76 25.60
CA GLN A 232 16.73 -3.32 24.32
C GLN A 232 15.27 -2.96 24.06
N MET A 233 14.99 -2.57 22.82
CA MET A 233 13.65 -2.27 22.32
C MET A 233 13.41 -3.04 21.02
N PHE A 234 12.14 -3.14 20.65
CA PHE A 234 11.72 -3.81 19.43
C PHE A 234 10.83 -2.88 18.60
N LEU A 235 10.98 -2.90 17.29
CA LEU A 235 9.96 -2.33 16.42
C LEU A 235 8.71 -3.21 16.50
N ARG A 236 7.54 -2.62 16.67
CA ARG A 236 6.29 -3.35 16.90
C ARG A 236 5.94 -4.26 15.72
N ILE A 237 5.47 -5.45 16.02
CA ILE A 237 4.93 -6.40 15.05
C ILE A 237 3.41 -6.22 14.86
N ALA A 238 2.73 -5.67 15.89
CA ALA A 238 1.31 -5.31 15.91
C ALA A 238 1.04 -4.31 17.04
N PRO A 239 0.03 -3.43 16.97
CA PRO A 239 -0.38 -2.53 18.05
C PRO A 239 -1.37 -3.17 19.02
N GLU A 240 -1.82 -4.40 18.81
CA GLU A 240 -2.92 -5.10 19.46
C GLU A 240 -2.94 -4.95 20.99
N LEU A 241 -1.84 -5.32 21.68
CA LEU A 241 -1.83 -5.31 23.14
C LEU A 241 -1.94 -3.90 23.74
N TYR A 242 -1.50 -2.88 23.02
CA TYR A 242 -1.69 -1.49 23.43
C TYR A 242 -3.11 -0.99 23.17
N LEU A 243 -3.72 -1.35 22.05
CA LEU A 243 -5.09 -0.97 21.74
C LEU A 243 -6.08 -1.62 22.73
N LYS A 244 -5.85 -2.87 23.11
CA LYS A 244 -6.65 -3.55 24.17
C LYS A 244 -6.51 -2.89 25.52
N ARG A 245 -5.33 -2.36 25.88
CA ARG A 245 -5.16 -1.56 27.11
C ARG A 245 -6.03 -0.28 27.09
N LEU A 246 -6.26 0.31 25.91
CA LEU A 246 -7.16 1.46 25.78
C LEU A 246 -8.63 1.05 26.00
N ILE A 247 -9.02 -0.13 25.56
CA ILE A 247 -10.36 -0.69 25.86
C ILE A 247 -10.53 -0.92 27.36
N VAL A 248 -9.53 -1.50 28.03
CA VAL A 248 -9.53 -1.61 29.52
C VAL A 248 -9.65 -0.22 30.15
N GLY A 249 -9.01 0.80 29.57
CA GLY A 249 -9.07 2.20 30.02
C GLY A 249 -10.41 2.89 29.78
N GLY A 250 -11.36 2.25 29.09
CA GLY A 250 -12.72 2.75 28.88
C GLY A 250 -12.95 3.43 27.53
N PHE A 251 -12.02 3.37 26.58
CA PHE A 251 -12.30 3.74 25.20
C PHE A 251 -13.02 2.59 24.49
N GLU A 252 -14.32 2.73 24.27
CA GLU A 252 -15.16 1.64 23.76
C GLU A 252 -14.87 1.29 22.29
N ARG A 253 -14.42 2.26 21.48
CA ARG A 253 -14.11 2.07 20.06
C ARG A 253 -12.85 2.81 19.69
N VAL A 254 -11.82 2.08 19.31
CA VAL A 254 -10.52 2.65 18.90
C VAL A 254 -10.05 2.00 17.62
N PHE A 255 -9.31 2.77 16.80
CA PHE A 255 -8.58 2.23 15.67
C PHE A 255 -7.25 2.96 15.47
N GLU A 256 -6.31 2.29 14.84
CA GLU A 256 -5.03 2.85 14.42
C GLU A 256 -4.70 2.39 13.01
N ILE A 257 -4.37 3.33 12.11
CA ILE A 257 -3.79 3.03 10.79
C ILE A 257 -2.33 3.44 10.84
N ASN A 258 -1.42 2.46 10.89
CA ASN A 258 -0.01 2.76 11.03
C ASN A 258 0.89 1.61 10.53
N ARG A 259 2.22 1.80 10.68
CA ARG A 259 3.25 0.84 10.29
C ARG A 259 3.44 -0.25 11.33
N ASN A 260 3.61 -1.47 10.83
CA ASN A 260 4.12 -2.61 11.56
C ASN A 260 5.37 -3.14 10.88
N PHE A 261 6.21 -3.85 11.63
CA PHE A 261 7.55 -4.26 11.20
C PHE A 261 7.72 -5.75 11.51
N ARG A 262 8.03 -6.56 10.49
CA ARG A 262 8.31 -7.99 10.64
C ARG A 262 9.63 -8.33 9.96
N ASN A 263 10.57 -8.87 10.73
CA ASN A 263 11.92 -9.20 10.24
C ASN A 263 11.91 -10.57 9.55
N GLU A 264 11.17 -10.63 8.46
CA GLU A 264 10.94 -11.82 7.65
C GLU A 264 11.41 -11.61 6.22
N GLY A 265 11.26 -12.64 5.38
CA GLY A 265 11.66 -12.58 3.98
C GLY A 265 10.86 -11.56 3.16
N VAL A 266 11.48 -11.01 2.12
CA VAL A 266 10.85 -10.12 1.14
C VAL A 266 10.28 -10.95 0.00
N SER A 267 8.98 -10.77 -0.30
CA SER A 267 8.30 -11.46 -1.39
C SER A 267 7.36 -10.51 -2.15
N PRO A 268 6.70 -10.93 -3.23
CA PRO A 268 5.64 -10.13 -3.85
C PRO A 268 4.48 -9.77 -2.91
N ARG A 269 4.30 -10.53 -1.82
CA ARG A 269 3.21 -10.36 -0.85
C ARG A 269 3.67 -9.75 0.48
N HIS A 270 5.00 -9.69 0.75
CA HIS A 270 5.56 -9.29 2.04
C HIS A 270 6.64 -8.23 1.88
N ASN A 271 6.54 -7.17 2.66
CA ASN A 271 7.56 -6.15 2.85
C ASN A 271 7.83 -6.04 4.35
N PRO A 272 9.08 -5.89 4.80
CA PRO A 272 9.42 -5.87 6.22
C PRO A 272 8.71 -4.77 7.02
N GLU A 273 8.32 -3.72 6.34
CA GLU A 273 7.54 -2.58 6.84
C GLU A 273 6.28 -2.45 6.00
N PHE A 274 5.11 -2.47 6.63
CA PHE A 274 3.82 -2.44 5.93
C PHE A 274 2.76 -1.69 6.76
N THR A 275 1.68 -1.28 6.10
CA THR A 275 0.58 -0.55 6.74
C THR A 275 -0.58 -1.50 7.04
N MET A 276 -1.01 -1.49 8.29
CA MET A 276 -2.24 -2.15 8.74
C MET A 276 -3.18 -1.12 9.38
N MET A 277 -4.45 -1.44 9.40
CA MET A 277 -5.41 -0.89 10.36
C MET A 277 -5.75 -1.98 11.36
N GLU A 278 -5.70 -1.65 12.64
CA GLU A 278 -6.34 -2.45 13.69
C GLU A 278 -7.42 -1.63 14.38
N PHE A 279 -8.53 -2.28 14.71
CA PHE A 279 -9.62 -1.64 15.42
C PHE A 279 -10.26 -2.60 16.42
N TYR A 280 -10.74 -2.03 17.53
CA TYR A 280 -11.35 -2.76 18.64
C TYR A 280 -12.63 -2.07 19.05
N ALA A 281 -13.68 -2.87 19.29
CA ALA A 281 -14.99 -2.38 19.71
C ALA A 281 -15.51 -3.19 20.90
N ALA A 282 -15.70 -2.53 22.02
CA ALA A 282 -16.34 -3.11 23.20
C ALA A 282 -17.77 -3.52 22.91
N TYR A 283 -18.24 -4.60 23.56
CA TYR A 283 -19.59 -5.16 23.45
C TYR A 283 -19.96 -5.65 22.05
N THR A 284 -18.93 -6.09 21.27
CA THR A 284 -19.11 -6.74 19.98
C THR A 284 -18.41 -8.10 19.94
N ASP A 285 -18.77 -8.92 18.96
CA ASP A 285 -18.18 -10.24 18.72
C ASP A 285 -17.61 -10.37 17.29
N TYR A 286 -17.02 -11.50 16.98
CA TYR A 286 -16.41 -11.77 15.65
C TYR A 286 -17.44 -11.75 14.51
N ARG A 287 -18.71 -12.01 14.77
CA ARG A 287 -19.77 -11.96 13.73
C ARG A 287 -20.09 -10.53 13.35
N TRP A 288 -20.20 -9.65 14.36
CA TRP A 288 -20.34 -8.23 14.12
C TRP A 288 -19.13 -7.66 13.36
N LEU A 289 -17.92 -8.10 13.71
CA LEU A 289 -16.71 -7.68 12.99
C LEU A 289 -16.72 -8.08 11.52
N MET A 290 -17.18 -9.30 11.18
CA MET A 290 -17.30 -9.72 9.78
C MET A 290 -18.25 -8.80 9.01
N ASP A 291 -19.46 -8.51 9.54
CA ASP A 291 -20.43 -7.63 8.88
C ASP A 291 -19.91 -6.19 8.74
N PHE A 292 -19.21 -5.69 9.75
CA PHE A 292 -18.61 -4.36 9.76
C PHE A 292 -17.46 -4.25 8.75
N THR A 293 -16.57 -5.22 8.72
CA THR A 293 -15.43 -5.28 7.80
C THR A 293 -15.89 -5.39 6.34
N GLU A 294 -16.94 -6.19 6.06
CA GLU A 294 -17.53 -6.28 4.72
C GLU A 294 -18.04 -4.93 4.24
N GLN A 295 -18.78 -4.20 5.09
CA GLN A 295 -19.31 -2.87 4.76
C GLN A 295 -18.16 -1.86 4.54
N LEU A 296 -17.14 -1.86 5.40
CA LEU A 296 -15.98 -0.99 5.30
C LEU A 296 -15.22 -1.19 3.98
N ILE A 297 -14.93 -2.44 3.61
CA ILE A 297 -14.19 -2.76 2.38
C ILE A 297 -15.02 -2.37 1.14
N ARG A 298 -16.31 -2.66 1.15
CA ARG A 298 -17.23 -2.26 0.07
C ARG A 298 -17.28 -0.75 -0.10
N GLN A 299 -17.42 0.00 0.99
CA GLN A 299 -17.44 1.47 0.94
C GLN A 299 -16.11 2.04 0.44
N ALA A 300 -14.98 1.49 0.91
CA ALA A 300 -13.66 1.90 0.46
C ALA A 300 -13.44 1.70 -1.05
N ALA A 301 -13.95 0.60 -1.61
CA ALA A 301 -13.92 0.36 -3.06
C ALA A 301 -14.78 1.39 -3.83
N ILE A 302 -16.00 1.65 -3.37
CA ILE A 302 -16.90 2.63 -4.00
C ILE A 302 -16.28 4.03 -3.98
N ASP A 303 -15.74 4.48 -2.85
CA ASP A 303 -15.18 5.83 -2.72
C ASP A 303 -13.87 6.01 -3.50
N ALA A 304 -13.05 4.96 -3.57
CA ALA A 304 -11.78 5.02 -4.28
C ALA A 304 -11.93 4.90 -5.80
N LEU A 305 -12.84 4.02 -6.27
CA LEU A 305 -12.92 3.58 -7.67
C LEU A 305 -14.26 3.92 -8.35
N GLY A 306 -15.30 4.29 -7.57
CA GLY A 306 -16.66 4.52 -8.06
C GLY A 306 -17.49 3.24 -8.23
N THR A 307 -16.96 2.07 -7.85
CA THR A 307 -17.63 0.77 -8.00
C THR A 307 -17.18 -0.22 -6.93
N ALA A 308 -18.06 -1.16 -6.56
CA ALA A 308 -17.72 -2.32 -5.73
C ALA A 308 -17.40 -3.58 -6.56
N THR A 309 -17.57 -3.56 -7.88
CA THR A 309 -17.16 -4.64 -8.79
C THR A 309 -15.87 -4.23 -9.45
N ILE A 310 -14.79 -4.95 -9.15
CA ILE A 310 -13.43 -4.63 -9.60
C ILE A 310 -12.88 -5.70 -10.52
N GLN A 311 -11.89 -5.36 -11.32
CA GLN A 311 -11.08 -6.32 -12.08
C GLN A 311 -9.75 -6.51 -11.36
N TYR A 312 -9.38 -7.76 -11.13
CA TYR A 312 -8.09 -8.10 -10.55
C TYR A 312 -7.44 -9.23 -11.35
N GLN A 313 -6.27 -8.97 -11.93
CA GLN A 313 -5.51 -9.92 -12.77
C GLN A 313 -6.37 -10.57 -13.86
N GLY A 314 -7.18 -9.74 -14.53
CA GLY A 314 -8.04 -10.14 -15.64
C GLY A 314 -9.30 -10.92 -15.25
N ARG A 315 -9.62 -11.01 -13.96
CA ARG A 315 -10.85 -11.65 -13.44
C ARG A 315 -11.67 -10.66 -12.62
N GLU A 316 -12.98 -10.79 -12.69
CA GLU A 316 -13.90 -9.99 -11.90
C GLU A 316 -13.88 -10.44 -10.43
N LEU A 317 -13.95 -9.46 -9.52
CA LEU A 317 -14.17 -9.63 -8.10
C LEU A 317 -15.31 -8.69 -7.68
N ASP A 318 -16.42 -9.27 -7.23
CA ASP A 318 -17.64 -8.53 -6.85
C ASP A 318 -17.75 -8.39 -5.33
N LEU A 319 -17.37 -7.22 -4.82
CA LEU A 319 -17.47 -6.87 -3.39
C LEU A 319 -18.88 -6.42 -2.98
N ALA A 320 -19.82 -6.28 -3.93
CA ALA A 320 -21.21 -5.91 -3.63
C ALA A 320 -22.02 -7.10 -3.08
N LYS A 321 -21.64 -8.32 -3.43
CA LYS A 321 -22.26 -9.55 -2.93
C LYS A 321 -21.90 -9.81 -1.46
N PRO A 322 -22.75 -10.52 -0.69
CA PRO A 322 -22.37 -11.01 0.62
C PRO A 322 -21.13 -11.91 0.56
N PHE A 323 -20.22 -11.74 1.51
CA PHE A 323 -19.02 -12.56 1.59
C PHE A 323 -19.35 -13.95 2.12
N HIS A 324 -18.69 -14.97 1.57
CA HIS A 324 -18.87 -16.35 2.01
C HIS A 324 -18.31 -16.55 3.42
N ARG A 325 -18.89 -17.50 4.16
CA ARG A 325 -18.40 -17.95 5.49
C ARG A 325 -18.28 -19.44 5.49
N LEU A 326 -17.09 -19.97 5.70
CA LEU A 326 -16.78 -21.40 5.69
C LEU A 326 -15.87 -21.72 6.88
N THR A 327 -16.06 -22.88 7.49
CA THR A 327 -15.03 -23.42 8.40
C THR A 327 -13.84 -23.95 7.60
N ILE A 328 -12.72 -24.19 8.27
CA ILE A 328 -11.51 -24.76 7.65
C ILE A 328 -11.86 -26.06 6.90
N THR A 329 -12.58 -26.97 7.54
CA THR A 329 -12.96 -28.26 6.93
C THR A 329 -13.93 -28.10 5.76
N GLN A 330 -14.91 -27.20 5.85
CA GLN A 330 -15.81 -26.89 4.74
C GLN A 330 -15.06 -26.28 3.54
N ALA A 331 -14.05 -25.43 3.79
CA ALA A 331 -13.23 -24.87 2.72
C ALA A 331 -12.37 -25.96 2.05
N ILE A 332 -11.72 -26.84 2.83
CA ILE A 332 -10.99 -27.98 2.29
C ILE A 332 -11.90 -28.82 1.41
N GLN A 333 -13.06 -29.23 1.90
CA GLN A 333 -13.99 -30.10 1.15
C GLN A 333 -14.56 -29.42 -0.09
N LYS A 334 -14.77 -28.11 -0.06
CA LYS A 334 -15.25 -27.35 -1.23
C LYS A 334 -14.23 -27.31 -2.36
N TYR A 335 -12.96 -27.14 -2.04
CA TYR A 335 -11.91 -26.93 -3.04
C TYR A 335 -11.03 -28.18 -3.27
N ALA A 336 -11.04 -29.11 -2.35
CA ALA A 336 -10.37 -30.40 -2.43
C ALA A 336 -11.32 -31.54 -1.98
N PRO A 337 -12.36 -31.84 -2.78
CA PRO A 337 -13.47 -32.71 -2.39
C PRO A 337 -13.09 -34.19 -2.17
N GLN A 338 -11.86 -34.57 -2.41
CA GLN A 338 -11.34 -35.90 -2.12
C GLN A 338 -11.20 -36.19 -0.61
N TYR A 339 -11.18 -35.14 0.26
CA TYR A 339 -11.04 -35.32 1.70
C TYR A 339 -12.39 -35.48 2.39
N THR A 340 -12.56 -36.58 3.09
CA THR A 340 -13.78 -36.90 3.86
C THR A 340 -13.67 -36.44 5.31
N ASP A 341 -14.79 -36.27 6.02
CA ASP A 341 -14.79 -35.89 7.45
C ASP A 341 -13.96 -36.88 8.30
N GLY A 342 -14.02 -38.18 8.01
CA GLY A 342 -13.21 -39.19 8.71
C GLY A 342 -11.71 -38.96 8.53
N GLN A 343 -11.27 -38.61 7.33
CA GLN A 343 -9.87 -38.32 7.04
C GLN A 343 -9.41 -37.01 7.68
N LEU A 344 -10.28 -36.00 7.67
CA LEU A 344 -9.99 -34.71 8.31
C LEU A 344 -9.97 -34.75 9.84
N SER A 345 -10.51 -35.82 10.42
CA SER A 345 -10.52 -36.07 11.87
C SER A 345 -9.46 -37.07 12.33
N ASP A 346 -8.61 -37.58 11.42
CA ASP A 346 -7.58 -38.59 11.70
C ASP A 346 -6.18 -37.98 11.69
N ASP A 347 -5.55 -37.87 12.88
CA ASP A 347 -4.20 -37.29 13.05
C ASP A 347 -3.16 -38.01 12.18
N ALA A 348 -3.16 -39.34 12.16
CA ALA A 348 -2.17 -40.09 11.40
C ALA A 348 -2.33 -39.89 9.90
N TYR A 349 -3.58 -39.82 9.42
CA TYR A 349 -3.87 -39.49 8.03
C TYR A 349 -3.40 -38.10 7.66
N LEU A 350 -3.75 -37.08 8.46
CA LEU A 350 -3.36 -35.67 8.21
C LEU A 350 -1.84 -35.52 8.14
N ARG A 351 -1.08 -36.09 9.07
CA ARG A 351 0.38 -36.06 9.04
C ARG A 351 0.97 -36.75 7.81
N SER A 352 0.43 -37.89 7.43
CA SER A 352 0.84 -38.62 6.22
C SER A 352 0.56 -37.82 4.95
N GLU A 353 -0.60 -37.17 4.89
CA GLU A 353 -1.02 -36.39 3.74
C GLU A 353 -0.23 -35.07 3.62
N LEU A 354 -0.01 -34.34 4.71
CA LEU A 354 0.85 -33.18 4.75
C LEU A 354 2.26 -33.49 4.28
N LYS A 355 2.83 -34.61 4.73
CA LYS A 355 4.12 -35.06 4.25
C LYS A 355 4.12 -35.38 2.75
N ARG A 356 3.03 -35.97 2.23
CA ARG A 356 2.85 -36.21 0.78
C ARG A 356 2.81 -34.93 -0.02
N LEU A 357 2.23 -33.86 0.55
CA LEU A 357 2.16 -32.51 -0.05
C LEU A 357 3.49 -31.74 0.07
N GLY A 358 4.48 -32.26 0.79
CA GLY A 358 5.79 -31.65 0.93
C GLY A 358 5.98 -30.85 2.21
N VAL A 359 5.00 -30.86 3.12
CA VAL A 359 5.10 -30.20 4.43
C VAL A 359 5.99 -31.04 5.35
N ASP A 360 6.98 -30.40 5.96
CA ASP A 360 7.85 -31.04 6.94
C ASP A 360 7.16 -31.07 8.31
N VAL A 361 6.43 -32.16 8.56
CA VAL A 361 5.72 -32.38 9.83
C VAL A 361 6.64 -32.74 11.02
N ALA A 362 7.95 -32.81 10.80
CA ALA A 362 8.93 -33.01 11.86
C ALA A 362 9.42 -31.68 12.47
N GLN A 363 9.03 -30.54 11.91
CA GLN A 363 9.32 -29.23 12.49
C GLN A 363 8.70 -29.06 13.87
N PRO A 364 9.32 -28.25 14.77
CA PRO A 364 8.83 -28.01 16.13
C PRO A 364 7.35 -27.61 16.20
N ALA A 365 6.87 -26.81 15.25
CA ALA A 365 5.48 -26.37 15.15
C ALA A 365 4.48 -27.54 15.02
N PHE A 366 4.88 -28.68 14.41
CA PHE A 366 4.01 -29.83 14.19
C PHE A 366 4.22 -30.98 15.16
N LEU A 367 5.32 -31.00 15.95
CA LEU A 367 5.63 -32.14 16.84
C LEU A 367 4.50 -32.42 17.83
N ASN A 368 3.89 -31.40 18.39
CA ASN A 368 2.81 -31.46 19.35
C ASN A 368 1.51 -30.84 18.83
N ALA A 369 1.40 -30.63 17.51
CA ALA A 369 0.22 -30.05 16.89
C ALA A 369 -0.96 -31.02 17.00
N GLY A 370 -2.12 -30.50 17.42
CA GLY A 370 -3.37 -31.23 17.41
C GLY A 370 -4.02 -31.27 16.01
N ILE A 371 -5.16 -31.93 15.92
CA ILE A 371 -5.91 -32.10 14.66
C ILE A 371 -6.22 -30.73 14.01
N GLY A 372 -6.57 -29.74 14.81
CA GLY A 372 -6.93 -28.40 14.29
C GLY A 372 -5.77 -27.71 13.56
N ALA A 373 -4.55 -27.75 14.11
CA ALA A 373 -3.36 -27.19 13.46
C ALA A 373 -3.00 -27.97 12.18
N LEU A 374 -3.18 -29.28 12.17
CA LEU A 374 -2.96 -30.11 10.97
C LEU A 374 -4.02 -29.82 9.89
N GLN A 375 -5.28 -29.59 10.28
CA GLN A 375 -6.34 -29.16 9.35
C GLN A 375 -6.03 -27.79 8.77
N LEU A 376 -5.54 -26.84 9.57
CA LEU A 376 -5.12 -25.53 9.09
C LEU A 376 -4.00 -25.66 8.05
N ALA A 377 -2.95 -26.41 8.35
CA ALA A 377 -1.88 -26.66 7.40
C ALA A 377 -2.37 -27.32 6.09
N LEU A 378 -3.32 -28.27 6.18
CA LEU A 378 -3.92 -28.87 4.99
C LEU A 378 -4.76 -27.86 4.19
N PHE A 379 -5.47 -26.96 4.85
CA PHE A 379 -6.21 -25.87 4.22
C PHE A 379 -5.27 -24.92 3.45
N GLU A 380 -4.16 -24.51 4.05
CA GLU A 380 -3.15 -23.67 3.43
C GLU A 380 -2.59 -24.28 2.15
N GLU A 381 -2.32 -25.59 2.17
CA GLU A 381 -1.78 -26.32 1.01
C GLU A 381 -2.81 -26.63 -0.09
N THR A 382 -4.10 -26.73 0.24
CA THR A 382 -5.08 -27.28 -0.71
C THR A 382 -6.19 -26.33 -1.12
N ALA A 383 -6.60 -25.41 -0.25
CA ALA A 383 -7.80 -24.60 -0.45
C ALA A 383 -7.53 -23.08 -0.49
N GLU A 384 -6.58 -22.56 0.30
CA GLU A 384 -6.35 -21.14 0.46
C GLU A 384 -6.15 -20.42 -0.88
N ALA A 385 -5.24 -20.92 -1.72
CA ALA A 385 -4.92 -20.30 -3.01
C ALA A 385 -6.11 -20.29 -4.00
N GLN A 386 -7.15 -21.07 -3.74
CA GLN A 386 -8.34 -21.19 -4.56
C GLN A 386 -9.47 -20.24 -4.12
N LEU A 387 -9.36 -19.57 -2.98
CA LEU A 387 -10.32 -18.63 -2.44
C LEU A 387 -10.33 -17.33 -3.26
N TRP A 388 -10.98 -17.34 -4.41
CA TRP A 388 -11.06 -16.16 -5.27
C TRP A 388 -12.06 -15.14 -4.74
N GLU A 389 -13.31 -15.58 -4.52
CA GLU A 389 -14.38 -14.73 -4.00
C GLU A 389 -14.13 -14.39 -2.53
N PRO A 390 -14.60 -13.21 -2.06
CA PRO A 390 -14.45 -12.82 -0.66
C PRO A 390 -15.01 -13.90 0.27
N THR A 391 -14.16 -14.50 1.08
CA THR A 391 -14.52 -15.64 1.93
C THR A 391 -13.91 -15.49 3.31
N TYR A 392 -14.75 -15.47 4.32
CA TYR A 392 -14.34 -15.63 5.70
C TYR A 392 -14.13 -17.12 5.98
N ILE A 393 -12.94 -17.47 6.44
CA ILE A 393 -12.68 -18.77 7.10
C ILE A 393 -12.89 -18.52 8.59
N ILE A 394 -13.76 -19.30 9.22
CA ILE A 394 -14.22 -19.08 10.59
C ILE A 394 -13.90 -20.26 11.49
N ASP A 395 -14.01 -20.04 12.80
CA ASP A 395 -13.92 -21.07 13.83
C ASP A 395 -12.54 -21.75 13.87
N TYR A 396 -11.49 -20.93 13.96
CA TYR A 396 -10.10 -21.39 14.05
C TYR A 396 -9.84 -22.18 15.33
N PRO A 397 -8.93 -23.17 15.30
CA PRO A 397 -8.55 -23.92 16.49
C PRO A 397 -7.94 -23.05 17.59
N VAL A 398 -8.22 -23.38 18.86
CA VAL A 398 -7.66 -22.69 20.03
C VAL A 398 -6.13 -22.73 20.04
N GLU A 399 -5.54 -23.84 19.60
CA GLU A 399 -4.08 -24.05 19.64
C GLU A 399 -3.30 -23.10 18.72
N VAL A 400 -3.92 -22.57 17.67
CA VAL A 400 -3.33 -21.60 16.72
C VAL A 400 -3.86 -20.17 16.91
N SER A 401 -4.58 -19.91 17.99
CA SER A 401 -5.28 -18.64 18.22
C SER A 401 -5.05 -18.12 19.66
N PRO A 402 -3.82 -17.75 20.03
CA PRO A 402 -3.45 -17.50 21.42
C PRO A 402 -4.13 -16.27 22.06
N LEU A 403 -4.65 -15.33 21.26
CA LEU A 403 -5.29 -14.10 21.73
C LEU A 403 -6.81 -14.07 21.55
N ALA A 404 -7.37 -15.09 20.87
CA ALA A 404 -8.78 -15.21 20.59
C ALA A 404 -9.53 -15.95 21.70
N ARG A 405 -10.77 -15.51 21.98
CA ARG A 405 -11.67 -16.18 22.93
C ARG A 405 -12.05 -17.55 22.40
N ALA A 406 -12.00 -18.57 23.28
CA ALA A 406 -12.57 -19.87 22.96
C ALA A 406 -14.10 -19.79 22.86
N SER A 407 -14.69 -20.60 21.97
CA SER A 407 -16.15 -20.71 21.85
C SER A 407 -16.76 -21.30 23.12
N ASP A 408 -17.81 -20.66 23.63
CA ASP A 408 -18.57 -21.16 24.79
C ASP A 408 -19.43 -22.41 24.44
N THR A 409 -19.66 -22.68 23.16
CA THR A 409 -20.61 -23.70 22.70
C THR A 409 -19.95 -24.86 21.97
N VAL A 410 -18.80 -24.63 21.32
CA VAL A 410 -18.11 -25.65 20.54
C VAL A 410 -16.68 -25.83 21.08
N PRO A 411 -16.36 -26.95 21.73
CA PRO A 411 -15.03 -27.17 22.27
C PRO A 411 -13.93 -27.19 21.21
N GLY A 412 -12.75 -26.66 21.54
CA GLY A 412 -11.56 -26.72 20.69
C GLY A 412 -11.45 -25.67 19.62
N ILE A 413 -12.47 -24.83 19.42
CA ILE A 413 -12.43 -23.70 18.47
C ILE A 413 -12.49 -22.36 19.19
N THR A 414 -12.07 -21.31 18.44
CA THR A 414 -12.18 -19.92 18.87
C THR A 414 -13.18 -19.17 18.01
N GLU A 415 -13.70 -18.08 18.52
CA GLU A 415 -14.49 -17.10 17.79
C GLU A 415 -13.58 -16.20 16.95
N ARG A 416 -12.94 -16.76 15.91
CA ARG A 416 -11.97 -16.11 15.03
C ARG A 416 -12.33 -16.34 13.57
N PHE A 417 -12.02 -15.34 12.75
CA PHE A 417 -12.06 -15.43 11.30
C PHE A 417 -10.80 -14.87 10.66
N GLU A 418 -10.51 -15.33 9.46
CA GLU A 418 -9.64 -14.65 8.49
C GLU A 418 -10.42 -14.44 7.21
N LEU A 419 -10.28 -13.26 6.61
CA LEU A 419 -10.90 -12.91 5.33
C LEU A 419 -9.89 -13.11 4.20
N PHE A 420 -10.25 -13.96 3.25
CA PHE A 420 -9.48 -14.21 2.04
C PHE A 420 -10.16 -13.61 0.82
N MET A 421 -9.36 -13.03 -0.07
CA MET A 421 -9.76 -12.61 -1.42
C MET A 421 -8.62 -12.90 -2.38
N THR A 422 -8.92 -13.50 -3.52
CA THR A 422 -7.92 -13.85 -4.55
C THR A 422 -6.76 -14.71 -4.03
N GLY A 423 -7.06 -15.64 -3.10
CA GLY A 423 -6.07 -16.52 -2.47
C GLY A 423 -5.11 -15.78 -1.52
N ARG A 424 -5.55 -14.68 -0.90
CA ARG A 424 -4.74 -13.87 0.01
C ARG A 424 -5.56 -13.45 1.22
N GLU A 425 -4.99 -13.56 2.39
CA GLU A 425 -5.52 -12.99 3.61
C GLU A 425 -5.52 -11.45 3.52
N ILE A 426 -6.69 -10.85 3.76
CA ILE A 426 -6.91 -9.40 3.77
C ILE A 426 -7.13 -8.89 5.18
N ALA A 427 -7.82 -9.66 6.03
CA ALA A 427 -8.14 -9.30 7.39
C ALA A 427 -8.16 -10.53 8.30
N ASN A 428 -7.87 -10.31 9.57
CA ASN A 428 -7.96 -11.29 10.65
C ASN A 428 -8.66 -10.63 11.85
N GLY A 429 -9.65 -11.29 12.42
CA GLY A 429 -10.40 -10.73 13.55
C GLY A 429 -11.01 -11.81 14.43
N PHE A 430 -11.27 -11.45 15.68
CA PHE A 430 -11.81 -12.39 16.65
C PHE A 430 -12.52 -11.66 17.81
N SER A 431 -13.37 -12.42 18.52
CA SER A 431 -13.77 -12.05 19.87
C SER A 431 -12.55 -12.18 20.77
N GLU A 432 -12.24 -11.11 21.50
CA GLU A 432 -11.00 -11.01 22.27
C GLU A 432 -11.02 -11.90 23.51
N LEU A 433 -9.91 -12.57 23.80
CA LEU A 433 -9.73 -13.24 25.06
C LEU A 433 -9.57 -12.18 26.16
N ASN A 434 -10.52 -12.14 27.09
CA ASN A 434 -10.55 -11.18 28.19
C ASN A 434 -10.42 -11.81 29.58
N ASP A 435 -10.18 -13.13 29.64
CA ASP A 435 -9.85 -13.86 30.87
C ASP A 435 -8.34 -13.77 31.12
N PRO A 436 -7.88 -13.09 32.19
CA PRO A 436 -6.46 -12.95 32.48
C PRO A 436 -5.75 -14.27 32.81
N GLU A 437 -6.44 -15.24 33.43
CA GLU A 437 -5.84 -16.52 33.82
C GLU A 437 -5.62 -17.40 32.58
N ASP A 438 -6.62 -17.49 31.68
CA ASP A 438 -6.48 -18.21 30.40
C ASP A 438 -5.41 -17.52 29.52
N GLN A 439 -5.41 -16.19 29.43
CA GLN A 439 -4.39 -15.47 28.65
C GLN A 439 -2.98 -15.72 29.20
N ALA A 440 -2.79 -15.72 30.51
CA ALA A 440 -1.50 -16.03 31.12
C ALA A 440 -1.06 -17.47 30.82
N ALA A 441 -1.99 -18.43 30.85
CA ALA A 441 -1.69 -19.81 30.51
C ALA A 441 -1.27 -19.97 29.04
N ARG A 442 -1.94 -19.28 28.13
CA ARG A 442 -1.59 -19.29 26.69
C ARG A 442 -0.24 -18.61 26.42
N PHE A 443 0.07 -17.50 27.07
CA PHE A 443 1.38 -16.88 26.96
C PHE A 443 2.51 -17.79 27.44
N LYS A 444 2.30 -18.54 28.54
CA LYS A 444 3.30 -19.54 29.00
C LYS A 444 3.57 -20.60 27.93
N LYS A 445 2.53 -21.13 27.27
CA LYS A 445 2.71 -22.08 26.17
C LYS A 445 3.48 -21.46 25.00
N GLN A 446 3.23 -20.20 24.66
CA GLN A 446 3.97 -19.49 23.63
C GLN A 446 5.47 -19.36 23.99
N VAL A 447 5.79 -19.05 25.26
CA VAL A 447 7.19 -19.01 25.73
C VAL A 447 7.84 -20.40 25.64
N GLU A 448 7.14 -21.46 26.01
CA GLU A 448 7.63 -22.85 25.87
C GLU A 448 7.93 -23.20 24.41
N GLN A 449 7.09 -22.78 23.44
CA GLN A 449 7.34 -22.95 22.02
C GLN A 449 8.56 -22.15 21.55
N LYS A 450 8.71 -20.93 22.06
CA LYS A 450 9.86 -20.09 21.77
C LYS A 450 11.17 -20.70 22.29
N ASP A 451 11.16 -21.23 23.50
CA ASP A 451 12.32 -21.93 24.09
C ASP A 451 12.64 -23.23 23.33
N ALA A 452 11.65 -23.85 22.69
CA ALA A 452 11.81 -24.99 21.82
C ALA A 452 12.29 -24.65 20.40
N GLY A 453 12.50 -23.34 20.07
CA GLY A 453 13.07 -22.90 18.81
C GLY A 453 12.10 -22.20 17.85
N ASP A 454 10.87 -21.95 18.25
CA ASP A 454 9.93 -21.13 17.46
C ASP A 454 10.23 -19.65 17.66
N GLU A 455 10.96 -19.04 16.73
CA GLU A 455 11.35 -17.63 16.80
C GLU A 455 10.18 -16.66 16.65
N GLU A 456 9.03 -17.11 16.13
CA GLU A 456 7.82 -16.30 15.91
C GLU A 456 6.87 -16.34 17.11
N ALA A 457 7.03 -17.28 18.03
CA ALA A 457 6.19 -17.40 19.22
C ALA A 457 6.28 -16.15 20.10
N MET A 458 5.18 -15.82 20.77
CA MET A 458 5.03 -14.59 21.55
C MET A 458 5.82 -14.63 22.85
N PHE A 459 6.13 -13.44 23.36
CA PHE A 459 6.69 -13.22 24.69
C PHE A 459 5.59 -13.14 25.75
N PHE A 460 5.96 -13.37 27.01
CA PHE A 460 5.06 -13.15 28.14
C PHE A 460 5.04 -11.64 28.50
N ASP A 461 3.88 -10.99 28.35
CA ASP A 461 3.68 -9.58 28.74
C ASP A 461 2.90 -9.53 30.06
N ALA A 462 3.65 -9.41 31.19
CA ALA A 462 3.06 -9.34 32.52
C ALA A 462 2.24 -8.06 32.75
N ASP A 463 2.57 -6.96 32.07
CA ASP A 463 1.81 -5.73 32.17
C ASP A 463 0.47 -5.83 31.46
N TYR A 464 0.42 -6.54 30.33
CA TYR A 464 -0.84 -6.81 29.67
C TYR A 464 -1.75 -7.73 30.50
N ILE A 465 -1.21 -8.76 31.13
CA ILE A 465 -2.00 -9.60 32.07
C ILE A 465 -2.57 -8.74 33.19
N ARG A 466 -1.76 -7.91 33.82
CA ARG A 466 -2.21 -6.97 34.87
C ARG A 466 -3.30 -6.02 34.34
N ALA A 467 -3.20 -5.55 33.10
CA ALA A 467 -4.27 -4.74 32.50
C ALA A 467 -5.59 -5.51 32.40
N LEU A 468 -5.57 -6.78 31.95
CA LEU A 468 -6.75 -7.64 31.92
C LEU A 468 -7.36 -7.89 33.30
N GLU A 469 -6.54 -7.95 34.36
CA GLU A 469 -7.01 -8.10 35.77
C GLU A 469 -7.86 -6.91 36.25
N TYR A 470 -7.73 -5.72 35.61
CA TYR A 470 -8.65 -4.60 35.86
C TYR A 470 -10.01 -4.77 35.17
N GLY A 471 -10.14 -5.75 34.28
CA GLY A 471 -11.36 -6.07 33.55
C GLY A 471 -11.41 -5.42 32.17
N MET A 472 -11.41 -6.25 31.13
CA MET A 472 -11.70 -5.84 29.76
C MET A 472 -13.13 -6.26 29.43
N PRO A 473 -14.01 -5.35 28.93
CA PRO A 473 -15.35 -5.75 28.50
C PRO A 473 -15.26 -6.76 27.36
N PRO A 474 -16.32 -7.55 27.08
CA PRO A 474 -16.40 -8.34 25.85
C PRO A 474 -16.11 -7.44 24.65
N THR A 475 -15.15 -7.80 23.83
CA THR A 475 -14.58 -6.92 22.79
C THR A 475 -14.35 -7.73 21.52
N GLY A 476 -14.69 -7.17 20.38
CA GLY A 476 -14.24 -7.67 19.08
C GLY A 476 -13.07 -6.83 18.56
N GLY A 477 -12.06 -7.49 18.02
CA GLY A 477 -10.88 -6.84 17.40
C GLY A 477 -10.60 -7.39 16.01
N CYS A 478 -10.14 -6.52 15.10
CA CYS A 478 -9.82 -6.91 13.73
C CYS A 478 -8.65 -6.10 13.18
N GLY A 479 -7.73 -6.79 12.51
CA GLY A 479 -6.66 -6.23 11.71
C GLY A 479 -6.95 -6.34 10.22
N ILE A 480 -6.73 -5.27 9.47
CA ILE A 480 -6.88 -5.22 8.00
C ILE A 480 -5.54 -4.80 7.39
N GLY A 481 -5.03 -5.61 6.46
CA GLY A 481 -3.84 -5.29 5.68
C GLY A 481 -4.13 -4.20 4.64
N ILE A 482 -3.83 -2.94 4.94
CA ILE A 482 -4.11 -1.81 4.03
C ILE A 482 -3.38 -1.96 2.70
N ASP A 483 -2.12 -2.38 2.73
CA ASP A 483 -1.35 -2.58 1.49
C ASP A 483 -1.99 -3.67 0.61
N ARG A 484 -2.40 -4.80 1.20
CA ARG A 484 -3.08 -5.89 0.49
C ARG A 484 -4.43 -5.46 -0.08
N LEU A 485 -5.23 -4.69 0.68
CA LEU A 485 -6.49 -4.13 0.19
C LEU A 485 -6.26 -3.19 -1.00
N VAL A 486 -5.27 -2.30 -0.92
CA VAL A 486 -4.93 -1.39 -2.02
C VAL A 486 -4.43 -2.16 -3.24
N MET A 487 -3.65 -3.24 -3.07
CA MET A 487 -3.24 -4.10 -4.19
C MET A 487 -4.46 -4.63 -4.95
N LEU A 488 -5.49 -5.10 -4.25
CA LEU A 488 -6.75 -5.55 -4.88
C LEU A 488 -7.44 -4.42 -5.63
N LEU A 489 -7.64 -3.28 -4.98
CA LEU A 489 -8.38 -2.15 -5.53
C LEU A 489 -7.68 -1.49 -6.74
N THR A 490 -6.36 -1.67 -6.89
CA THR A 490 -5.56 -1.04 -7.94
C THR A 490 -4.99 -2.04 -8.95
N ASP A 491 -5.48 -3.28 -8.96
CA ASP A 491 -4.97 -4.37 -9.82
C ASP A 491 -3.44 -4.53 -9.76
N SER A 492 -2.87 -4.37 -8.56
CA SER A 492 -1.43 -4.44 -8.33
C SER A 492 -1.01 -5.86 -7.90
N PRO A 493 -0.20 -6.59 -8.69
CA PRO A 493 0.17 -7.97 -8.37
C PRO A 493 1.15 -8.10 -7.21
N THR A 494 1.91 -7.06 -6.91
CA THR A 494 2.93 -7.06 -5.86
C THR A 494 2.79 -5.88 -4.89
N ILE A 495 3.11 -6.11 -3.62
CA ILE A 495 3.08 -5.07 -2.57
C ILE A 495 4.00 -3.88 -2.91
N ARG A 496 5.06 -4.10 -3.69
CA ARG A 496 5.98 -3.04 -4.13
C ARG A 496 5.32 -2.01 -5.04
N ASP A 497 4.26 -2.38 -5.75
CA ASP A 497 3.51 -1.46 -6.62
C ASP A 497 2.74 -0.42 -5.82
N VAL A 498 2.29 -0.78 -4.62
CA VAL A 498 1.48 0.07 -3.74
C VAL A 498 2.27 0.75 -2.62
N LEU A 499 3.57 0.51 -2.55
CA LEU A 499 4.51 1.20 -1.66
C LEU A 499 5.32 2.22 -2.47
N LEU A 500 5.41 3.46 -1.96
CA LEU A 500 6.19 4.50 -2.64
C LEU A 500 7.67 4.10 -2.74
N PHE A 501 8.25 3.66 -1.63
CA PHE A 501 9.65 3.23 -1.54
C PHE A 501 9.73 1.87 -0.84
N PRO A 502 9.56 0.76 -1.60
CA PRO A 502 9.70 -0.58 -1.04
C PRO A 502 11.14 -0.90 -0.67
N HIS A 503 11.33 -1.82 0.28
CA HIS A 503 12.65 -2.32 0.61
C HIS A 503 13.20 -3.19 -0.53
N LEU A 504 14.42 -2.89 -0.95
CA LEU A 504 15.14 -3.58 -2.01
C LEU A 504 16.57 -3.91 -1.53
N ARG A 505 17.16 -4.96 -2.09
CA ARG A 505 18.60 -5.21 -1.89
C ARG A 505 19.41 -4.04 -2.41
N ARG A 506 20.56 -3.77 -1.80
CA ARG A 506 21.49 -2.76 -2.33
C ARG A 506 21.95 -3.19 -3.73
N GLU A 507 22.20 -2.20 -4.58
CA GLU A 507 22.97 -2.40 -5.81
C GLU A 507 24.42 -2.58 -5.39
N ASP A 508 25.05 -3.69 -5.79
CA ASP A 508 26.48 -3.94 -5.56
C ASP A 508 27.36 -3.04 -6.44
#